data_c9df6fbe62573fd2be962f6f8e6f8dd5
#
_entry.id   c9df6fbe62573fd2be962f6f8e6f8dd5
#
_cell.length_a   1.000
_cell.length_b   1.000
_cell.length_c   1.000
_cell.angle_alpha   90.00
_cell.angle_beta   90.00
_cell.angle_gamma   90.00
#
_symmetry.space_group_name_H-M   'P 1'
#
loop_
_entity.id
_entity.type
_entity.pdbx_description
1 polymer ?
#
loop_
_entity_poly.entity_id
_entity_poly.type
_entity_poly.pdbx_seq_one_letter_code
_entity_poly.pdbx_strand_id
1 'polypeptide(L)'
;IEKNVKEIEEYVNEITLASREDFLQLSVNPGEVYLSHVIDAIRGLYEEKLHNLHTGFQIASYTDLLLKGDADRLIEVLQNLLENAIKYGDGKCISIDFSEEEDCRLITVRNSGCSLKQEELINLFDSFYRGSNVGSTDGSGLGLYISRQLMQKMDGEVFAEIKEDDFCATVVVRKA
;
A
#
# COMPACT_ATOMS: atom_id res chain seq x y z
N ILE A 1 10.45 -25.53 -15.32
CA ILE A 1 9.86 -26.46 -14.32
C ILE A 1 10.11 -25.91 -12.90
N GLU A 2 11.33 -25.55 -12.51
CA GLU A 2 11.63 -25.02 -11.17
C GLU A 2 10.89 -23.70 -10.87
N LYS A 3 10.76 -22.80 -11.85
CA LYS A 3 10.03 -21.53 -11.68
C LYS A 3 8.55 -21.77 -11.36
N ASN A 4 7.92 -22.72 -12.06
CA ASN A 4 6.51 -23.05 -11.83
C ASN A 4 6.26 -23.74 -10.49
N VAL A 5 7.23 -24.52 -10.00
CA VAL A 5 7.13 -25.17 -8.69
C VAL A 5 7.20 -24.13 -7.58
N LYS A 6 8.12 -23.17 -7.69
CA LYS A 6 8.24 -22.08 -6.70
C LYS A 6 6.99 -21.18 -6.65
N GLU A 7 6.43 -20.85 -7.80
CA GLU A 7 5.16 -20.13 -7.88
C GLU A 7 4.01 -20.91 -7.22
N ILE A 8 3.93 -22.21 -7.43
CA ILE A 8 2.90 -23.07 -6.80
C ILE A 8 3.12 -23.14 -5.28
N GLU A 9 4.36 -23.26 -4.80
CA GLU A 9 4.67 -23.23 -3.38
C GLU A 9 4.30 -21.90 -2.74
N GLU A 10 4.57 -20.78 -3.41
CA GLU A 10 4.15 -19.45 -2.98
C GLU A 10 2.62 -19.35 -2.88
N TYR A 11 1.89 -19.76 -3.92
CA TYR A 11 0.42 -19.79 -3.90
C TYR A 11 -0.16 -20.71 -2.82
N VAL A 12 0.41 -21.89 -2.61
CA VAL A 12 -0.02 -22.81 -1.55
C VAL A 12 0.21 -22.21 -0.18
N ASN A 13 1.35 -21.57 0.06
CA ASN A 13 1.64 -20.88 1.31
C ASN A 13 0.68 -19.71 1.54
N GLU A 14 0.37 -18.97 0.51
CA GLU A 14 -0.55 -17.83 0.56
C GLU A 14 -1.99 -18.27 0.81
N ILE A 15 -2.46 -19.32 0.13
CA ILE A 15 -3.79 -19.94 0.38
C ILE A 15 -3.85 -20.48 1.81
N THR A 16 -2.78 -21.09 2.29
CA THR A 16 -2.68 -21.62 3.66
C THR A 16 -2.71 -20.50 4.69
N LEU A 17 -2.02 -19.39 4.44
CA LEU A 17 -2.07 -18.19 5.27
C LEU A 17 -3.46 -17.54 5.24
N ALA A 18 -4.07 -17.42 4.08
CA ALA A 18 -5.41 -16.85 3.93
C ALA A 18 -6.52 -17.72 4.52
N SER A 19 -6.32 -19.04 4.59
CA SER A 19 -7.28 -19.98 5.20
C SER A 19 -7.12 -20.13 6.71
N ARG A 20 -6.03 -19.65 7.32
CA ARG A 20 -5.85 -19.65 8.76
C ARG A 20 -6.68 -18.53 9.39
N GLU A 21 -7.41 -18.86 10.45
CA GLU A 21 -8.07 -17.84 11.29
C GLU A 21 -7.07 -16.79 11.79
N ASP A 22 -5.80 -17.16 11.99
CA ASP A 22 -4.70 -16.28 12.38
C ASP A 22 -4.41 -15.18 11.32
N PHE A 23 -4.64 -15.45 10.05
CA PHE A 23 -4.47 -14.44 8.99
C PHE A 23 -5.55 -13.36 9.05
N LEU A 24 -6.78 -13.73 9.37
CA LEU A 24 -7.89 -12.80 9.62
C LEU A 24 -7.76 -12.10 10.99
N GLN A 25 -6.87 -12.58 11.86
CA GLN A 25 -6.53 -12.01 13.17
C GLN A 25 -5.25 -11.17 13.12
N LEU A 26 -5.01 -10.44 12.04
CA LEU A 26 -3.97 -9.43 12.01
C LEU A 26 -4.08 -8.55 13.25
N SER A 27 -3.14 -8.70 14.18
CA SER A 27 -3.17 -7.96 15.43
C SER A 27 -2.79 -6.51 15.17
N VAL A 28 -3.57 -5.60 15.73
CA VAL A 28 -3.31 -4.17 15.75
C VAL A 28 -3.22 -3.74 17.21
N ASN A 29 -2.17 -3.03 17.58
CA ASN A 29 -2.01 -2.43 18.89
C ASN A 29 -2.47 -0.97 18.82
N PRO A 30 -3.72 -0.65 19.20
CA PRO A 30 -4.23 0.70 19.10
C PRO A 30 -3.41 1.67 19.97
N GLY A 31 -3.03 2.79 19.39
CA GLY A 31 -2.23 3.80 20.05
C GLY A 31 -2.30 5.12 19.30
N GLU A 32 -1.36 5.97 19.59
CA GLU A 32 -1.18 7.25 18.92
C GLU A 32 0.23 7.32 18.35
N VAL A 33 0.36 7.85 17.14
CA VAL A 33 1.63 7.99 16.44
C VAL A 33 1.70 9.32 15.71
N TYR A 34 2.83 9.99 15.80
CA TYR A 34 3.08 11.18 14.99
C TYR A 34 3.25 10.79 13.51
N LEU A 35 2.63 11.56 12.62
CA LEU A 35 2.76 11.36 11.17
C LEU A 35 4.23 11.36 10.75
N SER A 36 5.05 12.24 11.31
CA SER A 36 6.49 12.30 11.04
C SER A 36 7.20 10.98 11.33
N HIS A 37 6.85 10.27 12.40
CA HIS A 37 7.44 8.98 12.73
C HIS A 37 7.22 7.95 11.59
N VAL A 38 6.01 7.89 11.08
CA VAL A 38 5.66 6.99 9.98
C VAL A 38 6.36 7.39 8.68
N ILE A 39 6.36 8.68 8.35
CA ILE A 39 6.95 9.19 7.10
C ILE A 39 8.48 9.09 7.12
N ASP A 40 9.14 9.34 8.25
CA ASP A 40 10.59 9.19 8.38
C ASP A 40 11.03 7.72 8.22
N ALA A 41 10.25 6.77 8.77
CA ALA A 41 10.49 5.35 8.55
C ALA A 41 10.37 4.98 7.06
N ILE A 42 9.34 5.45 6.38
CA ILE A 42 9.14 5.23 4.94
C ILE A 42 10.26 5.86 4.12
N ARG A 43 10.67 7.07 4.43
CA ARG A 43 11.81 7.73 3.78
C ARG A 43 13.07 6.90 3.91
N GLY A 44 13.41 6.47 5.13
CA GLY A 44 14.59 5.63 5.40
C GLY A 44 14.60 4.31 4.62
N LEU A 45 13.42 3.71 4.38
CA LEU A 45 13.31 2.45 3.67
C LEU A 45 13.38 2.61 2.13
N TYR A 46 12.90 3.72 1.59
CA TYR A 46 12.64 3.83 0.15
C TYR A 46 13.53 4.85 -0.58
N GLU A 47 14.12 5.83 0.09
CA GLU A 47 14.90 6.88 -0.58
C GLU A 47 16.08 6.30 -1.38
N GLU A 48 16.91 5.47 -0.76
CA GLU A 48 18.02 4.81 -1.42
C GLU A 48 17.55 3.77 -2.45
N LYS A 49 16.55 2.99 -2.12
CA LYS A 49 15.98 1.97 -3.02
C LYS A 49 15.49 2.59 -4.33
N LEU A 50 14.72 3.65 -4.25
CA LEU A 50 14.16 4.34 -5.42
C LEU A 50 15.25 5.10 -6.20
N HIS A 51 16.22 5.70 -5.51
CA HIS A 51 17.38 6.28 -6.16
C HIS A 51 18.14 5.24 -7.02
N ASN A 52 18.38 4.04 -6.48
CA ASN A 52 19.05 2.95 -7.20
C ASN A 52 18.23 2.42 -8.39
N LEU A 53 16.92 2.52 -8.32
CA LEU A 53 16.00 2.20 -9.43
C LEU A 53 15.87 3.34 -10.46
N HIS A 54 16.56 4.46 -10.26
CA HIS A 54 16.42 5.66 -11.06
C HIS A 54 14.97 6.19 -11.14
N THR A 55 14.19 5.97 -10.09
CA THR A 55 12.82 6.43 -9.96
C THR A 55 12.80 7.71 -9.11
N GLY A 56 12.17 8.77 -9.61
CA GLY A 56 11.96 9.98 -8.82
C GLY A 56 11.09 9.68 -7.60
N PHE A 57 11.54 10.11 -6.41
CA PHE A 57 10.78 9.94 -5.18
C PHE A 57 10.56 11.31 -4.52
N GLN A 58 9.31 11.66 -4.29
CA GLN A 58 8.93 12.94 -3.72
C GLN A 58 7.97 12.73 -2.55
N ILE A 59 8.24 13.41 -1.44
CA ILE A 59 7.34 13.49 -0.30
C ILE A 59 6.94 14.95 -0.15
N ALA A 60 5.66 15.25 -0.32
CA ALA A 60 5.12 16.59 -0.18
C ALA A 60 5.32 17.14 1.25
N SER A 61 5.33 18.44 1.39
CA SER A 61 5.32 19.08 2.70
C SER A 61 4.02 18.76 3.44
N TYR A 62 4.11 18.55 4.75
CA TYR A 62 2.97 18.26 5.61
C TYR A 62 3.12 18.93 6.97
N THR A 63 2.00 19.18 7.61
CA THR A 63 1.97 19.52 9.04
C THR A 63 1.98 18.24 9.85
N ASP A 64 2.94 18.12 10.78
CA ASP A 64 2.98 16.98 11.68
C ASP A 64 1.79 17.01 12.63
N LEU A 65 1.20 15.87 12.87
CA LEU A 65 0.06 15.71 13.77
C LEU A 65 0.00 14.29 14.33
N LEU A 66 -0.71 14.15 15.41
CA LEU A 66 -0.92 12.88 16.09
C LEU A 66 -2.08 12.13 15.41
N LEU A 67 -1.82 10.87 15.03
CA LEU A 67 -2.78 9.97 14.39
C LEU A 67 -3.17 8.86 15.36
N LYS A 68 -4.40 8.38 15.23
CA LYS A 68 -4.84 7.14 15.91
C LYS A 68 -4.46 5.94 15.07
N GLY A 69 -3.72 5.00 15.65
CA GLY A 69 -3.37 3.76 14.97
C GLY A 69 -2.16 3.08 15.58
N ASP A 70 -1.73 2.05 14.89
CA ASP A 70 -0.53 1.27 15.18
C ASP A 70 0.58 1.72 14.22
N ALA A 71 1.68 2.23 14.74
CA ALA A 71 2.78 2.75 13.93
C ALA A 71 3.34 1.71 12.96
N ASP A 72 3.59 0.48 13.43
CA ASP A 72 4.18 -0.58 12.62
C ASP A 72 3.21 -1.01 11.51
N ARG A 73 1.91 -1.05 11.81
CA ARG A 73 0.89 -1.40 10.83
C ARG A 73 0.65 -0.30 9.79
N LEU A 74 0.72 0.96 10.18
CA LEU A 74 0.66 2.08 9.23
C LEU A 74 1.87 2.07 8.28
N ILE A 75 3.06 1.79 8.81
CA ILE A 75 4.27 1.63 7.99
C ILE A 75 4.11 0.44 7.04
N GLU A 76 3.62 -0.71 7.51
CA GLU A 76 3.36 -1.89 6.67
C GLU A 76 2.37 -1.59 5.53
N VAL A 77 1.29 -0.88 5.82
CA VAL A 77 0.32 -0.46 4.79
C VAL A 77 1.00 0.41 3.74
N LEU A 78 1.74 1.44 4.14
CA LEU A 78 2.44 2.31 3.18
C LEU A 78 3.52 1.56 2.38
N GLN A 79 4.22 0.59 3.00
CA GLN A 79 5.14 -0.29 2.29
C GLN A 79 4.43 -1.09 1.20
N ASN A 80 3.29 -1.69 1.49
CA ASN A 80 2.49 -2.42 0.50
C ASN A 80 2.09 -1.54 -0.67
N LEU A 81 1.68 -0.29 -0.41
CA LEU A 81 1.33 0.66 -1.47
C LEU A 81 2.55 1.05 -2.31
N LEU A 82 3.69 1.30 -1.68
CA LEU A 82 4.94 1.66 -2.38
C LEU A 82 5.51 0.49 -3.19
N GLU A 83 5.48 -0.73 -2.66
CA GLU A 83 5.89 -1.92 -3.43
C GLU A 83 5.01 -2.13 -4.67
N ASN A 84 3.69 -1.90 -4.56
CA ASN A 84 2.81 -1.91 -5.71
C ASN A 84 3.13 -0.79 -6.71
N ALA A 85 3.43 0.42 -6.23
CA ALA A 85 3.83 1.54 -7.07
C ALA A 85 5.12 1.25 -7.85
N ILE A 86 6.09 0.57 -7.22
CA ILE A 86 7.34 0.14 -7.86
C ILE A 86 7.06 -0.94 -8.92
N LYS A 87 6.22 -1.92 -8.60
CA LYS A 87 5.95 -3.06 -9.49
C LYS A 87 5.13 -2.69 -10.72
N TYR A 88 4.13 -1.84 -10.55
CA TYR A 88 3.08 -1.61 -11.55
C TYR A 88 3.10 -0.21 -12.17
N GLY A 89 3.90 0.69 -11.64
CA GLY A 89 4.17 2.00 -12.24
C GLY A 89 5.12 1.93 -13.44
N ASP A 90 5.32 3.06 -14.09
CA ASP A 90 6.23 3.18 -15.23
C ASP A 90 7.71 3.43 -14.83
N GLY A 91 8.00 3.44 -13.54
CA GLY A 91 9.34 3.64 -12.99
C GLY A 91 9.86 5.08 -13.04
N LYS A 92 9.05 6.06 -13.47
CA LYS A 92 9.51 7.45 -13.58
C LYS A 92 9.43 8.20 -12.28
N CYS A 93 8.27 8.18 -11.62
CA CYS A 93 8.05 8.96 -10.40
C CYS A 93 7.06 8.27 -9.45
N ILE A 94 7.39 8.33 -8.16
CA ILE A 94 6.48 7.98 -7.06
C ILE A 94 6.45 9.16 -6.11
N SER A 95 5.26 9.59 -5.69
CA SER A 95 5.09 10.64 -4.68
C SER A 95 4.22 10.19 -3.52
N ILE A 96 4.44 10.83 -2.38
CA ILE A 96 3.55 10.77 -1.22
C ILE A 96 3.00 12.16 -1.00
N ASP A 97 1.68 12.27 -1.13
CA ASP A 97 0.95 13.52 -0.98
C ASP A 97 0.03 13.45 0.24
N PHE A 98 -0.31 14.60 0.80
CA PHE A 98 -1.12 14.69 2.00
C PHE A 98 -2.29 15.64 1.80
N SER A 99 -3.45 15.25 2.32
CA SER A 99 -4.62 16.10 2.45
C SER A 99 -5.32 15.87 3.78
N GLU A 100 -6.22 16.76 4.14
CA GLU A 100 -6.95 16.68 5.41
C GLU A 100 -8.44 16.74 5.15
N GLU A 101 -9.16 15.95 5.93
CA GLU A 101 -10.57 16.11 6.20
C GLU A 101 -10.76 16.42 7.69
N GLU A 102 -11.98 16.73 8.12
CA GLU A 102 -12.27 17.23 9.47
C GLU A 102 -11.58 16.40 10.56
N ASP A 103 -11.78 15.09 10.57
CA ASP A 103 -11.27 14.17 11.59
C ASP A 103 -10.17 13.22 11.09
N CYS A 104 -9.73 13.37 9.86
CA CYS A 104 -8.84 12.43 9.20
C CYS A 104 -7.66 13.12 8.49
N ARG A 105 -6.56 12.39 8.43
CA ARG A 105 -5.44 12.65 7.52
C ARG A 105 -5.49 11.65 6.37
N LEU A 106 -5.38 12.14 5.15
CA LEU A 106 -5.25 11.33 3.95
C LEU A 106 -3.78 11.32 3.52
N ILE A 107 -3.25 10.12 3.28
CA ILE A 107 -1.90 9.89 2.80
C ILE A 107 -2.01 9.17 1.46
N THR A 108 -1.62 9.81 0.38
CA THR A 108 -1.76 9.28 -0.97
C THR A 108 -0.40 8.89 -1.53
N VAL A 109 -0.22 7.63 -1.86
CA VAL A 109 0.90 7.13 -2.67
C VAL A 109 0.47 7.19 -4.12
N ARG A 110 1.16 8.00 -4.92
CA ARG A 110 0.92 8.18 -6.36
C ARG A 110 2.10 7.67 -7.15
N ASN A 111 1.85 6.88 -8.18
CA ASN A 111 2.86 6.51 -9.15
C ASN A 111 2.44 6.90 -10.57
N SER A 112 3.39 7.34 -11.36
CA SER A 112 3.18 7.63 -12.76
C SER A 112 2.93 6.36 -13.57
N GLY A 113 2.09 6.47 -14.59
CA GLY A 113 1.80 5.41 -15.55
C GLY A 113 0.91 4.29 -14.96
N CYS A 114 -0.38 4.39 -15.16
CA CYS A 114 -1.35 3.37 -14.78
C CYS A 114 -1.93 2.73 -16.04
N SER A 115 -1.85 1.40 -16.14
CA SER A 115 -2.46 0.61 -17.21
C SER A 115 -3.74 -0.12 -16.79
N LEU A 116 -4.18 0.04 -15.54
CA LEU A 116 -5.45 -0.50 -15.06
C LEU A 116 -6.62 0.26 -15.67
N LYS A 117 -7.73 -0.46 -15.86
CA LYS A 117 -9.00 0.14 -16.24
C LYS A 117 -9.75 0.59 -15.00
N GLN A 118 -10.57 1.63 -15.13
CA GLN A 118 -11.38 2.17 -14.03
C GLN A 118 -12.27 1.10 -13.38
N GLU A 119 -12.79 0.16 -14.17
CA GLU A 119 -13.67 -0.91 -13.70
C GLU A 119 -12.94 -1.91 -12.79
N GLU A 120 -11.62 -2.04 -12.92
CA GLU A 120 -10.80 -2.96 -12.12
C GLU A 120 -10.57 -2.46 -10.69
N LEU A 121 -10.73 -1.15 -10.45
CA LEU A 121 -10.51 -0.55 -9.14
C LEU A 121 -11.44 -1.10 -8.06
N ILE A 122 -12.64 -1.52 -8.42
CA ILE A 122 -13.64 -2.07 -7.49
C ILE A 122 -13.12 -3.32 -6.80
N ASN A 123 -12.41 -4.19 -7.53
CA ASN A 123 -11.94 -5.48 -7.03
C ASN A 123 -10.49 -5.44 -6.55
N LEU A 124 -9.83 -4.27 -6.64
CA LEU A 124 -8.39 -4.16 -6.41
C LEU A 124 -7.95 -4.57 -4.99
N PHE A 125 -8.84 -4.41 -4.02
CA PHE A 125 -8.61 -4.76 -2.63
C PHE A 125 -9.20 -6.12 -2.23
N ASP A 126 -9.74 -6.89 -3.19
CA ASP A 126 -10.20 -8.25 -2.93
C ASP A 126 -9.00 -9.20 -2.80
N SER A 127 -9.16 -10.24 -1.97
CA SER A 127 -8.10 -11.21 -1.77
C SER A 127 -7.79 -11.95 -3.08
N PHE A 128 -6.49 -12.08 -3.40
CA PHE A 128 -5.98 -12.74 -4.60
C PHE A 128 -6.38 -12.07 -5.93
N TYR A 129 -7.00 -10.89 -5.90
CA TYR A 129 -7.28 -10.18 -7.14
C TYR A 129 -5.99 -9.66 -7.77
N ARG A 130 -5.87 -9.84 -9.07
CA ARG A 130 -4.77 -9.35 -9.89
C ARG A 130 -5.35 -8.66 -11.12
N GLY A 131 -5.03 -7.39 -11.28
CA GLY A 131 -5.51 -6.60 -12.42
C GLY A 131 -4.91 -7.03 -13.75
N SER A 132 -5.45 -6.52 -14.84
CA SER A 132 -4.99 -6.80 -16.20
C SER A 132 -3.55 -6.33 -16.48
N ASN A 133 -3.00 -5.44 -15.68
CA ASN A 133 -1.65 -4.90 -15.80
C ASN A 133 -0.55 -5.80 -15.23
N VAL A 134 -0.90 -6.91 -14.59
CA VAL A 134 0.06 -7.74 -13.84
C VAL A 134 0.96 -8.55 -14.76
N GLY A 135 0.46 -9.01 -15.91
CA GLY A 135 1.24 -9.81 -16.86
C GLY A 135 1.94 -10.99 -16.18
N SER A 136 3.28 -11.07 -16.37
CA SER A 136 4.16 -12.07 -15.72
C SER A 136 4.80 -11.58 -14.42
N THR A 137 4.36 -10.44 -13.87
CA THR A 137 4.93 -9.88 -12.63
C THR A 137 4.53 -10.72 -11.44
N ASP A 138 5.50 -11.14 -10.63
CA ASP A 138 5.27 -11.94 -9.43
C ASP A 138 4.49 -11.14 -8.37
N GLY A 139 3.51 -11.77 -7.75
CA GLY A 139 2.73 -11.15 -6.67
C GLY A 139 1.47 -11.94 -6.37
N SER A 140 1.10 -11.99 -5.11
CA SER A 140 -0.01 -12.79 -4.59
C SER A 140 -1.40 -12.16 -4.78
N GLY A 141 -1.47 -10.85 -4.96
CA GLY A 141 -2.72 -10.11 -4.85
C GLY A 141 -3.23 -9.94 -3.40
N LEU A 142 -2.36 -10.15 -2.40
CA LEU A 142 -2.72 -10.04 -0.99
C LEU A 142 -2.32 -8.71 -0.35
N GLY A 143 -1.32 -8.01 -0.89
CA GLY A 143 -0.80 -6.79 -0.26
C GLY A 143 -1.87 -5.71 -0.04
N LEU A 144 -2.68 -5.42 -1.04
CA LEU A 144 -3.76 -4.44 -0.94
C LEU A 144 -4.92 -4.94 -0.06
N TYR A 145 -5.24 -6.24 -0.13
CA TYR A 145 -6.21 -6.87 0.77
C TYR A 145 -5.79 -6.75 2.23
N ILE A 146 -4.54 -7.07 2.55
CA ILE A 146 -3.98 -6.93 3.90
C ILE A 146 -4.03 -5.47 4.36
N SER A 147 -3.65 -4.54 3.49
CA SER A 147 -3.70 -3.10 3.77
C SER A 147 -5.11 -2.66 4.16
N ARG A 148 -6.13 -3.12 3.43
CA ARG A 148 -7.53 -2.83 3.74
C ARG A 148 -7.95 -3.40 5.09
N GLN A 149 -7.60 -4.66 5.38
CA GLN A 149 -7.92 -5.30 6.66
C GLN A 149 -7.26 -4.57 7.85
N LEU A 150 -5.99 -4.19 7.71
CA LEU A 150 -5.28 -3.42 8.74
C LEU A 150 -5.91 -2.05 8.97
N MET A 151 -6.22 -1.33 7.89
CA MET A 151 -6.85 -0.02 8.01
C MET A 151 -8.23 -0.09 8.67
N GLN A 152 -9.07 -1.07 8.29
CA GLN A 152 -10.37 -1.28 8.93
C GLN A 152 -10.26 -1.57 10.42
N LYS A 153 -9.25 -2.33 10.84
CA LYS A 153 -8.98 -2.58 12.28
C LYS A 153 -8.50 -1.35 13.04
N MET A 154 -8.01 -0.34 12.34
CA MET A 154 -7.60 0.96 12.91
C MET A 154 -8.69 2.04 12.71
N ASP A 155 -9.93 1.67 12.41
CA ASP A 155 -11.02 2.59 12.08
C ASP A 155 -10.69 3.57 10.93
N GLY A 156 -9.80 3.16 10.05
CA GLY A 156 -9.40 3.85 8.85
C GLY A 156 -9.91 3.19 7.59
N GLU A 157 -9.45 3.68 6.46
CA GLU A 157 -9.83 3.22 5.12
C GLU A 157 -8.63 3.21 4.19
N VAL A 158 -8.72 2.44 3.11
CA VAL A 158 -7.82 2.56 1.96
C VAL A 158 -8.63 2.43 0.68
N PHE A 159 -8.37 3.30 -0.27
CA PHE A 159 -9.01 3.27 -1.58
C PHE A 159 -8.03 3.66 -2.68
N ALA A 160 -8.40 3.38 -3.92
CA ALA A 160 -7.60 3.70 -5.09
C ALA A 160 -8.42 4.45 -6.15
N GLU A 161 -7.73 5.30 -6.89
CA GLU A 161 -8.29 6.03 -8.02
C GLU A 161 -7.23 6.22 -9.11
N ILE A 162 -7.69 6.47 -10.33
CA ILE A 162 -6.80 6.82 -11.45
C ILE A 162 -7.03 8.29 -11.74
N LYS A 163 -5.96 9.07 -11.70
CA LYS A 163 -5.97 10.50 -12.01
C LYS A 163 -4.94 10.78 -13.12
N GLU A 164 -5.39 11.28 -14.25
CA GLU A 164 -4.50 11.69 -15.33
C GLU A 164 -3.46 10.63 -15.73
N ASP A 165 -3.90 9.36 -15.85
CA ASP A 165 -3.05 8.20 -16.13
C ASP A 165 -2.10 7.78 -14.98
N ASP A 166 -2.18 8.39 -13.82
CA ASP A 166 -1.47 7.97 -12.62
C ASP A 166 -2.37 7.16 -11.69
N PHE A 167 -1.78 6.17 -11.05
CA PHE A 167 -2.44 5.41 -10.00
C PHE A 167 -2.23 6.08 -8.65
N CYS A 168 -3.30 6.29 -7.93
CA CYS A 168 -3.30 6.91 -6.61
C CYS A 168 -3.96 5.95 -5.60
N ALA A 169 -3.20 5.50 -4.61
CA ALA A 169 -3.72 4.74 -3.47
C ALA A 169 -3.68 5.62 -2.22
N THR A 170 -4.84 5.81 -1.60
CA THR A 170 -5.00 6.72 -0.45
C THR A 170 -5.37 5.97 0.80
N VAL A 171 -4.62 6.22 1.85
CA VAL A 171 -4.86 5.76 3.22
C VAL A 171 -5.53 6.88 4.01
N VAL A 172 -6.65 6.56 4.65
CA VAL A 172 -7.39 7.49 5.51
C VAL A 172 -7.17 7.09 6.95
N VAL A 173 -6.55 7.96 7.73
CA VAL A 173 -6.20 7.72 9.15
C VAL A 173 -6.88 8.76 10.02
N ARG A 174 -7.50 8.34 11.12
CA ARG A 174 -8.09 9.26 12.08
C ARG A 174 -7.03 10.09 12.80
N LYS A 175 -7.32 11.36 13.02
CA LYS A 175 -6.54 12.22 13.94
C LYS A 175 -6.82 11.83 15.39
N ALA A 176 -5.83 11.95 16.24
CA ALA A 176 -5.97 11.74 17.68
C ALA A 176 -6.68 12.89 18.37
#